data_02d43cd080245a5fc8ad2ae521998081
#
_entry.id   02d43cd080245a5fc8ad2ae521998081
#
_cell.length_a   1.000
_cell.length_b   1.000
_cell.length_c   1.000
_cell.angle_alpha   90.00
_cell.angle_beta   90.00
_cell.angle_gamma   90.00
#
_symmetry.space_group_name_H-M   'P 1'
#
loop_
_entity.id
_entity.type
_entity.pdbx_description
1 polymer ?
#
loop_
_entity_poly.entity_id
_entity_poly.type
_entity_poly.pdbx_seq_one_letter_code
_entity_poly.pdbx_strand_id
1 'polypeptide(L)'
;MLFLLLACHPPATDPTGVTPPELPPFPSAHWMDDAGVALPGDLPHAATPIPVELLNGRPGFSPVQTAVIAWEDPLDPASLPGLDDVGAPGSVQLWDLDAGAPVPCFAELDAFPDLRGELPRLLVRPLAPVPVGHRAAVVVTGALQTLSGPAEAPPWFAALQAGTPPTGWEEHQEGYTALFAELAALGVEDPILAFDWAVSDGTGRLRDVLAELSTPTAWSLTPRDTDGLPFTLAQYEGSFTSDSWLVDDKQFADPPARNGTAEAYLFVHIPASLEGAPPASAPVWVLGHGIFSTPESYLAEEDDPSNVLELADRAGAIVIATRWRGLTLPDAAVAAGVGFDFGTFPLLTDKLVQGVANTTALIRLAVEGDLLDDPVFQGLADRTTFRYYGISLGGIEGAVTLANTDLIEHGVLHVGGSSWSTMLERSTNWSPFEEFITSTIESPGERQLLYSISQLFWDPVDPALYGAELADRSVLWQAAMGDDQVSNLTTWSMARAAGARLVEPAILVPYGVETTTAPTTGPALTQFDPDLGDDDQDNRPSPKTLAHDAPRHWEGVTRQTLRFLDPSDPGHVEHFCGAAACTATNPGDPP
;
A
#
# COMPACT_ATOMS: atom_id res chain seq x y z
N MET A 1 31.33 28.14 25.21
CA MET A 1 30.90 29.38 24.60
C MET A 1 31.89 29.69 23.49
N LEU A 2 31.61 29.17 22.30
CA LEU A 2 32.35 29.50 21.10
C LEU A 2 31.34 29.46 19.95
N PHE A 3 30.82 30.62 19.58
CA PHE A 3 29.96 30.82 18.41
C PHE A 3 30.84 30.62 17.17
N LEU A 4 30.63 29.56 16.39
CA LEU A 4 31.02 29.52 15.00
C LEU A 4 29.94 30.29 14.20
N LEU A 5 30.28 31.47 13.75
CA LEU A 5 29.57 32.17 12.71
C LEU A 5 29.75 31.38 11.41
N LEU A 6 28.74 30.66 10.99
CA LEU A 6 28.61 30.25 9.60
C LEU A 6 28.41 31.53 8.81
N ALA A 7 29.40 31.88 8.00
CA ALA A 7 29.31 32.96 7.05
C ALA A 7 28.25 32.57 5.98
N CYS A 8 27.05 33.17 6.08
CA CYS A 8 26.16 33.25 4.94
C CYS A 8 26.92 33.94 3.80
N HIS A 9 27.32 33.18 2.81
CA HIS A 9 27.67 33.82 1.53
C HIS A 9 26.34 34.32 0.95
N PRO A 10 26.22 35.59 0.59
CA PRO A 10 25.07 36.03 -0.19
C PRO A 10 25.05 35.19 -1.48
N PRO A 11 23.89 34.71 -1.92
CA PRO A 11 23.78 33.98 -3.17
C PRO A 11 24.37 34.90 -4.29
N ALA A 12 25.10 34.28 -5.22
CA ALA A 12 25.59 34.99 -6.39
C ALA A 12 24.39 35.70 -7.04
N THR A 13 24.49 36.99 -7.31
CA THR A 13 23.42 37.75 -7.95
C THR A 13 23.21 37.18 -9.34
N ASP A 14 22.10 36.45 -9.51
CA ASP A 14 21.64 35.91 -10.78
C ASP A 14 21.50 37.05 -11.80
N PRO A 15 22.15 36.96 -12.97
CA PRO A 15 22.01 37.99 -14.02
C PRO A 15 20.57 38.05 -14.58
N THR A 16 19.73 37.01 -14.39
CA THR A 16 18.31 37.01 -14.77
C THR A 16 17.42 37.59 -13.68
N GLY A 17 17.90 37.69 -12.43
CA GLY A 17 17.13 38.12 -11.27
C GLY A 17 16.10 37.08 -10.77
N VAL A 18 16.11 35.87 -11.32
CA VAL A 18 15.20 34.80 -10.95
C VAL A 18 15.92 33.80 -10.06
N THR A 19 15.33 33.49 -8.90
CA THR A 19 15.84 32.52 -7.93
C THR A 19 15.17 31.17 -8.14
N PRO A 20 15.94 30.06 -8.13
CA PRO A 20 15.35 28.73 -8.07
C PRO A 20 14.47 28.57 -6.81
N PRO A 21 13.45 27.66 -6.82
CA PRO A 21 12.73 27.36 -5.61
C PRO A 21 13.68 26.72 -4.58
N GLU A 22 13.42 26.94 -3.31
CA GLU A 22 14.18 26.32 -2.22
C GLU A 22 14.14 24.78 -2.34
N LEU A 23 13.00 24.24 -2.75
CA LEU A 23 12.79 22.82 -3.03
C LEU A 23 12.16 22.66 -4.42
N PRO A 24 12.85 22.02 -5.40
CA PRO A 24 12.24 21.67 -6.68
C PRO A 24 11.03 20.77 -6.50
N PRO A 25 10.05 20.75 -7.44
CA PRO A 25 8.99 19.77 -7.42
C PRO A 25 9.53 18.34 -7.28
N PHE A 26 8.95 17.55 -6.39
CA PHE A 26 9.31 16.16 -6.18
C PHE A 26 8.17 15.24 -6.63
N PRO A 27 8.43 14.12 -7.34
CA PRO A 27 9.66 13.81 -8.04
C PRO A 27 9.82 14.67 -9.30
N SER A 28 11.04 14.86 -9.76
CA SER A 28 11.31 15.51 -11.06
C SER A 28 12.72 15.18 -11.53
N ALA A 29 13.07 15.61 -12.74
CA ALA A 29 14.42 15.47 -13.28
C ALA A 29 15.51 16.12 -12.40
N HIS A 30 15.15 17.05 -11.51
CA HIS A 30 16.08 17.66 -10.53
C HIS A 30 16.54 16.70 -9.43
N TRP A 31 15.85 15.57 -9.25
CA TRP A 31 16.17 14.52 -8.28
C TRP A 31 16.76 13.29 -8.97
N MET A 32 17.32 13.48 -10.17
CA MET A 32 17.94 12.42 -10.96
C MET A 32 19.28 12.92 -11.53
N ASP A 33 20.18 11.97 -11.78
CA ASP A 33 21.42 12.14 -12.53
C ASP A 33 21.59 11.02 -13.58
N ASP A 34 22.76 10.93 -14.21
CA ASP A 34 23.04 9.91 -15.22
C ASP A 34 22.96 8.47 -14.67
N ALA A 35 23.05 8.28 -13.35
CA ALA A 35 22.96 6.98 -12.69
C ALA A 35 21.51 6.61 -12.30
N GLY A 36 20.59 7.56 -12.29
CA GLY A 36 19.19 7.41 -11.89
C GLY A 36 18.78 8.40 -10.80
N VAL A 37 17.96 7.95 -9.84
CA VAL A 37 17.53 8.76 -8.68
C VAL A 37 18.76 9.25 -7.91
N ALA A 38 18.80 10.52 -7.57
CA ALA A 38 19.91 11.22 -6.91
C ALA A 38 19.41 12.12 -5.79
N LEU A 39 18.94 11.52 -4.69
CA LEU A 39 18.50 12.22 -3.50
C LEU A 39 19.71 12.77 -2.73
N PRO A 40 19.68 14.02 -2.23
CA PRO A 40 20.76 14.59 -1.44
C PRO A 40 20.82 13.95 -0.04
N GLY A 41 22.03 13.83 0.52
CA GLY A 41 22.25 13.20 1.84
C GLY A 41 21.84 14.08 3.03
N ASP A 42 21.46 15.33 2.79
CA ASP A 42 21.03 16.31 3.81
C ASP A 42 19.52 16.56 3.81
N LEU A 43 18.75 15.57 3.34
CA LEU A 43 17.29 15.59 3.47
C LEU A 43 16.87 15.83 4.93
N PRO A 44 15.70 16.45 5.16
CA PRO A 44 15.17 16.63 6.51
C PRO A 44 15.16 15.31 7.29
N HIS A 45 15.69 15.32 8.50
CA HIS A 45 15.77 14.13 9.35
C HIS A 45 15.81 14.52 10.84
N ALA A 46 15.49 13.55 11.71
CA ALA A 46 15.57 13.72 13.15
C ALA A 46 17.01 13.41 13.65
N ALA A 47 17.28 12.18 14.06
CA ALA A 47 18.57 11.75 14.56
C ALA A 47 19.41 11.01 13.50
N THR A 48 18.75 10.20 12.66
CA THR A 48 19.38 9.40 11.61
C THR A 48 19.09 9.99 10.25
N PRO A 49 20.11 10.30 9.43
CA PRO A 49 19.89 10.70 8.05
C PRO A 49 19.08 9.67 7.27
N ILE A 50 18.27 10.14 6.32
CA ILE A 50 17.56 9.24 5.40
C ILE A 50 18.62 8.42 4.63
N PRO A 51 18.53 7.09 4.60
CA PRO A 51 19.53 6.24 3.95
C PRO A 51 19.36 6.27 2.42
N VAL A 52 19.64 7.44 1.83
CA VAL A 52 19.45 7.69 0.38
C VAL A 52 20.29 6.77 -0.49
N GLU A 53 21.38 6.21 0.03
CA GLU A 53 22.22 5.22 -0.66
C GLU A 53 21.45 3.94 -1.06
N LEU A 54 20.36 3.61 -0.37
CA LEU A 54 19.47 2.49 -0.71
C LEU A 54 18.50 2.83 -1.87
N LEU A 55 18.36 4.11 -2.19
CA LEU A 55 17.42 4.63 -3.18
C LEU A 55 18.14 5.19 -4.41
N ASN A 56 19.30 5.82 -4.21
CA ASN A 56 20.06 6.44 -5.28
C ASN A 56 20.56 5.40 -6.30
N GLY A 57 20.55 5.79 -7.56
CA GLY A 57 20.89 4.90 -8.68
C GLY A 57 19.71 4.04 -9.17
N ARG A 58 18.51 4.13 -8.56
CA ARG A 58 17.30 3.52 -9.15
C ARG A 58 17.01 4.19 -10.49
N PRO A 59 16.56 3.43 -11.52
CA PRO A 59 16.28 4.00 -12.85
C PRO A 59 15.19 5.06 -12.87
N GLY A 60 14.37 5.16 -11.82
CA GLY A 60 13.28 6.11 -11.69
C GLY A 60 12.54 5.97 -10.36
N PHE A 61 11.45 6.70 -10.24
CA PHE A 61 10.58 6.74 -9.06
C PHE A 61 9.47 5.69 -9.12
N SER A 62 8.72 5.56 -8.04
CA SER A 62 7.63 4.60 -7.91
C SER A 62 6.51 4.81 -8.95
N PRO A 63 5.87 3.74 -9.45
CA PRO A 63 4.64 3.83 -10.25
C PRO A 63 3.48 4.58 -9.60
N VAL A 64 3.45 4.63 -8.27
CA VAL A 64 2.41 5.31 -7.48
C VAL A 64 2.96 6.52 -6.71
N GLN A 65 4.02 7.13 -7.22
CA GLN A 65 4.69 8.25 -6.57
C GLN A 65 3.78 9.48 -6.44
N THR A 66 3.57 9.95 -5.22
CA THR A 66 2.92 11.25 -4.98
C THR A 66 3.86 12.38 -5.42
N ALA A 67 3.36 13.32 -6.22
CA ALA A 67 4.11 14.53 -6.48
C ALA A 67 3.81 15.60 -5.41
N VAL A 68 4.87 16.27 -4.95
CA VAL A 68 4.85 17.31 -3.90
C VAL A 68 5.36 18.61 -4.48
N ILE A 69 4.52 19.66 -4.44
CA ILE A 69 4.79 20.94 -5.11
C ILE A 69 4.61 22.08 -4.13
N ALA A 70 5.61 22.94 -4.02
CA ALA A 70 5.50 24.23 -3.33
C ALA A 70 4.85 25.25 -4.26
N TRP A 71 3.93 26.07 -3.73
CA TRP A 71 3.34 27.20 -4.45
C TRP A 71 3.56 28.48 -3.65
N GLU A 72 3.79 29.60 -4.33
CA GLU A 72 4.13 30.86 -3.65
C GLU A 72 2.91 31.59 -3.07
N ASP A 73 1.73 31.37 -3.67
CA ASP A 73 0.47 31.97 -3.24
C ASP A 73 -0.50 30.90 -2.68
N PRO A 74 -1.37 31.26 -1.73
CA PRO A 74 -2.38 30.36 -1.21
C PRO A 74 -3.32 29.88 -2.32
N LEU A 75 -3.34 28.59 -2.60
CA LEU A 75 -4.21 27.97 -3.60
C LEU A 75 -5.64 27.86 -3.09
N ASP A 76 -6.61 27.96 -4.02
CA ASP A 76 -8.01 27.69 -3.76
C ASP A 76 -8.28 26.19 -3.92
N PRO A 77 -8.59 25.43 -2.83
CA PRO A 77 -8.86 24.00 -2.91
C PRO A 77 -10.00 23.67 -3.88
N ALA A 78 -10.98 24.55 -4.05
CA ALA A 78 -12.10 24.32 -4.94
C ALA A 78 -11.71 24.31 -6.43
N SER A 79 -10.50 24.76 -6.77
CA SER A 79 -9.98 24.71 -8.14
C SER A 79 -9.21 23.43 -8.46
N LEU A 80 -8.96 22.57 -7.49
CA LEU A 80 -8.23 21.32 -7.68
C LEU A 80 -9.16 20.20 -8.18
N PRO A 81 -8.67 19.29 -9.04
CA PRO A 81 -9.44 18.11 -9.42
C PRO A 81 -9.55 17.17 -8.21
N GLY A 82 -10.77 17.00 -7.71
CA GLY A 82 -11.11 16.05 -6.66
C GLY A 82 -11.40 14.65 -7.21
N LEU A 83 -11.86 13.76 -6.33
CA LEU A 83 -12.20 12.38 -6.69
C LEU A 83 -13.39 12.29 -7.64
N ASP A 84 -14.29 13.26 -7.63
CA ASP A 84 -15.45 13.33 -8.50
C ASP A 84 -15.11 13.87 -9.90
N ASP A 85 -13.98 14.55 -10.05
CA ASP A 85 -13.54 15.20 -11.29
C ASP A 85 -12.48 14.39 -12.05
N VAL A 86 -12.15 13.21 -11.58
CA VAL A 86 -11.10 12.37 -12.15
C VAL A 86 -11.40 12.07 -13.62
N GLY A 87 -10.40 12.33 -14.48
CA GLY A 87 -10.51 12.13 -15.93
C GLY A 87 -11.11 13.30 -16.71
N ALA A 88 -11.63 14.34 -16.06
CA ALA A 88 -11.92 15.60 -16.71
C ALA A 88 -10.61 16.41 -16.94
N PRO A 89 -10.53 17.25 -17.99
CA PRO A 89 -9.45 18.21 -18.13
C PRO A 89 -9.47 19.17 -16.93
N GLY A 90 -8.58 18.94 -15.96
CA GLY A 90 -8.52 19.69 -14.70
C GLY A 90 -7.43 20.74 -14.68
N SER A 91 -7.40 21.50 -13.58
CA SER A 91 -6.33 22.46 -13.29
C SER A 91 -4.98 21.78 -13.07
N VAL A 92 -4.98 20.53 -12.60
CA VAL A 92 -3.80 19.68 -12.38
C VAL A 92 -4.03 18.35 -13.06
N GLN A 93 -3.03 17.86 -13.78
CA GLN A 93 -3.11 16.63 -14.59
C GLN A 93 -1.84 15.82 -14.37
N LEU A 94 -1.96 14.51 -14.41
CA LEU A 94 -0.86 13.56 -14.51
C LEU A 94 -0.90 12.90 -15.89
N TRP A 95 0.24 12.82 -16.55
CA TRP A 95 0.37 12.24 -17.87
C TRP A 95 1.37 11.08 -17.88
N ASP A 96 1.04 10.05 -18.63
CA ASP A 96 2.00 9.06 -19.13
C ASP A 96 2.47 9.56 -20.50
N LEU A 97 3.70 10.06 -20.57
CA LEU A 97 4.23 10.67 -21.78
C LEU A 97 4.49 9.63 -22.88
N ASP A 98 4.89 8.41 -22.52
CA ASP A 98 5.16 7.35 -23.48
C ASP A 98 3.88 6.77 -24.09
N ALA A 99 2.82 6.69 -23.31
CA ALA A 99 1.49 6.32 -23.81
C ALA A 99 0.78 7.50 -24.49
N GLY A 100 1.21 8.73 -24.26
CA GLY A 100 0.55 9.95 -24.74
C GLY A 100 -0.86 10.13 -24.20
N ALA A 101 -1.10 9.73 -22.95
CA ALA A 101 -2.41 9.70 -22.33
C ALA A 101 -2.40 10.22 -20.88
N PRO A 102 -3.49 10.85 -20.41
CA PRO A 102 -3.61 11.22 -19.02
C PRO A 102 -3.74 9.98 -18.13
N VAL A 103 -3.07 10.02 -16.97
CA VAL A 103 -3.22 9.03 -15.89
C VAL A 103 -4.27 9.55 -14.91
N PRO A 104 -5.22 8.73 -14.48
CA PRO A 104 -6.16 9.11 -13.43
C PRO A 104 -5.42 9.55 -12.17
N CYS A 105 -5.71 10.76 -11.71
CA CYS A 105 -5.14 11.33 -10.49
C CYS A 105 -6.13 12.27 -9.82
N PHE A 106 -5.89 12.56 -8.56
CA PHE A 106 -6.50 13.69 -7.88
C PHE A 106 -5.43 14.60 -7.30
N ALA A 107 -5.81 15.82 -6.97
CA ALA A 107 -4.91 16.77 -6.35
C ALA A 107 -5.56 17.33 -5.07
N GLU A 108 -4.75 17.49 -4.04
CA GLU A 108 -5.20 18.02 -2.76
C GLU A 108 -4.14 18.95 -2.17
N LEU A 109 -4.54 19.80 -1.24
CA LEU A 109 -3.62 20.55 -0.41
C LEU A 109 -3.37 19.79 0.88
N ASP A 110 -2.11 19.80 1.33
CA ASP A 110 -1.76 19.25 2.64
C ASP A 110 -2.66 19.85 3.72
N ALA A 111 -3.44 19.00 4.39
CA ALA A 111 -4.44 19.41 5.36
C ALA A 111 -3.88 19.60 6.77
N PHE A 112 -2.62 19.25 7.02
CA PHE A 112 -1.99 19.43 8.32
C PHE A 112 -1.73 20.89 8.62
N PRO A 113 -2.14 21.39 9.81
CA PRO A 113 -1.95 22.79 10.15
C PRO A 113 -0.46 23.12 10.28
N ASP A 114 -0.10 24.24 9.69
CA ASP A 114 1.24 24.79 9.82
C ASP A 114 1.32 25.83 10.94
N LEU A 115 2.20 25.58 11.92
CA LEU A 115 2.45 26.49 13.02
C LEU A 115 3.48 27.58 12.69
N ARG A 116 4.15 27.48 11.52
CA ARG A 116 5.19 28.41 11.08
C ARG A 116 4.71 29.44 10.05
N GLY A 117 3.51 29.24 9.47
CA GLY A 117 2.96 30.08 8.40
C GLY A 117 3.43 29.64 7.01
N GLU A 118 3.90 28.39 6.85
CA GLU A 118 4.15 27.79 5.54
C GLU A 118 2.83 27.57 4.80
N LEU A 119 2.86 27.70 3.48
CA LEU A 119 1.70 27.36 2.66
C LEU A 119 1.60 25.84 2.50
N PRO A 120 0.37 25.29 2.48
CA PRO A 120 0.15 23.89 2.19
C PRO A 120 0.80 23.47 0.86
N ARG A 121 1.42 22.30 0.82
CA ARG A 121 1.92 21.74 -0.43
C ARG A 121 0.75 21.27 -1.29
N LEU A 122 0.87 21.44 -2.60
CA LEU A 122 0.01 20.80 -3.56
C LEU A 122 0.52 19.37 -3.78
N LEU A 123 -0.35 18.39 -3.50
CA LEU A 123 -0.07 16.97 -3.62
C LEU A 123 -0.83 16.42 -4.83
N VAL A 124 -0.13 15.75 -5.75
CA VAL A 124 -0.76 15.08 -6.90
C VAL A 124 -0.58 13.58 -6.73
N ARG A 125 -1.70 12.87 -6.60
CA ARG A 125 -1.71 11.45 -6.27
C ARG A 125 -2.24 10.61 -7.43
N PRO A 126 -1.46 9.67 -7.96
CA PRO A 126 -1.95 8.71 -8.93
C PRO A 126 -3.06 7.86 -8.34
N LEU A 127 -4.14 7.66 -9.10
CA LEU A 127 -5.21 6.70 -8.77
C LEU A 127 -5.01 5.33 -9.44
N ALA A 128 -4.00 5.22 -10.30
CA ALA A 128 -3.54 3.99 -10.91
C ALA A 128 -2.01 4.07 -11.09
N PRO A 129 -1.29 2.95 -11.05
CA PRO A 129 0.14 2.95 -11.30
C PRO A 129 0.48 3.46 -12.71
N VAL A 130 1.49 4.31 -12.82
CA VAL A 130 2.09 4.64 -14.12
C VAL A 130 2.95 3.43 -14.56
N PRO A 131 2.88 3.00 -15.82
CA PRO A 131 3.64 1.83 -16.26
C PRO A 131 5.15 1.95 -16.04
N VAL A 132 5.77 0.87 -15.60
CA VAL A 132 7.22 0.78 -15.40
C VAL A 132 7.95 1.01 -16.73
N GLY A 133 9.01 1.78 -16.70
CA GLY A 133 9.81 2.15 -17.88
C GLY A 133 9.25 3.34 -18.66
N HIS A 134 8.09 3.87 -18.27
CA HIS A 134 7.52 5.08 -18.86
C HIS A 134 8.00 6.33 -18.12
N ARG A 135 7.71 7.48 -18.72
CA ARG A 135 7.90 8.81 -18.09
C ARG A 135 6.54 9.37 -17.68
N ALA A 136 6.45 9.78 -16.43
CA ALA A 136 5.29 10.52 -15.91
C ALA A 136 5.55 12.01 -15.94
N ALA A 137 4.50 12.83 -16.15
CA ALA A 137 4.59 14.27 -16.03
C ALA A 137 3.38 14.84 -15.28
N VAL A 138 3.64 15.75 -14.35
CA VAL A 138 2.60 16.65 -13.82
C VAL A 138 2.50 17.87 -14.69
N VAL A 139 1.27 18.26 -14.99
CA VAL A 139 0.94 19.49 -15.72
C VAL A 139 -0.06 20.30 -14.92
N VAL A 140 0.26 21.55 -14.62
CA VAL A 140 -0.65 22.52 -14.02
C VAL A 140 -1.05 23.53 -15.08
N THR A 141 -2.35 23.70 -15.27
CA THR A 141 -2.92 24.60 -16.29
C THR A 141 -3.36 25.94 -15.71
N GLY A 142 -3.61 26.92 -16.55
CA GLY A 142 -4.15 28.23 -16.14
C GLY A 142 -5.57 28.17 -15.54
N ALA A 143 -6.17 27.00 -15.42
CA ALA A 143 -7.43 26.80 -14.67
C ALA A 143 -7.24 26.82 -13.16
N LEU A 144 -6.01 26.60 -12.66
CA LEU A 144 -5.70 26.66 -11.23
C LEU A 144 -5.95 28.07 -10.70
N GLN A 145 -6.54 28.15 -9.51
CA GLN A 145 -6.82 29.42 -8.83
C GLN A 145 -6.05 29.51 -7.52
N THR A 146 -5.68 30.72 -7.16
CA THR A 146 -5.31 31.11 -5.80
C THR A 146 -6.52 31.74 -5.11
N LEU A 147 -6.45 31.96 -3.79
CA LEU A 147 -7.51 32.67 -3.06
C LEU A 147 -7.69 34.12 -3.52
N SER A 148 -6.75 34.67 -4.31
CA SER A 148 -6.79 36.04 -4.82
C SER A 148 -7.11 36.17 -6.30
N GLY A 149 -7.17 35.06 -7.05
CA GLY A 149 -7.45 35.05 -8.49
C GLY A 149 -6.72 33.92 -9.23
N PRO A 150 -6.60 33.98 -10.56
CA PRO A 150 -5.87 32.97 -11.34
C PRO A 150 -4.45 32.76 -10.82
N ALA A 151 -4.03 31.50 -10.75
CA ALA A 151 -2.65 31.18 -10.43
C ALA A 151 -1.73 31.56 -11.61
N GLU A 152 -0.57 32.08 -11.30
CA GLU A 152 0.45 32.44 -12.29
C GLU A 152 1.59 31.41 -12.28
N ALA A 153 2.30 31.30 -13.41
CA ALA A 153 3.48 30.46 -13.49
C ALA A 153 4.55 30.92 -12.49
N PRO A 154 5.14 30.05 -11.69
CA PRO A 154 6.27 30.42 -10.84
C PRO A 154 7.38 31.08 -11.67
N PRO A 155 8.04 32.14 -11.14
CA PRO A 155 9.06 32.88 -11.89
C PRO A 155 10.16 32.02 -12.50
N TRP A 156 10.62 31.01 -11.76
CA TRP A 156 11.62 30.06 -12.23
C TRP A 156 11.13 29.20 -13.41
N PHE A 157 9.85 28.81 -13.41
CA PHE A 157 9.27 28.02 -14.50
C PHE A 157 9.05 28.89 -15.75
N ALA A 158 8.55 30.13 -15.57
CA ALA A 158 8.41 31.09 -16.66
C ALA A 158 9.77 31.38 -17.31
N ALA A 159 10.86 31.45 -16.52
CA ALA A 159 12.22 31.64 -17.03
C ALA A 159 12.67 30.43 -17.89
N LEU A 160 12.37 29.18 -17.49
CA LEU A 160 12.63 27.97 -18.30
C LEU A 160 11.83 28.00 -19.61
N GLN A 161 10.57 28.40 -19.58
CA GLN A 161 9.75 28.57 -20.80
C GLN A 161 10.34 29.62 -21.74
N ALA A 162 10.90 30.69 -21.19
CA ALA A 162 11.55 31.76 -21.98
C ALA A 162 12.96 31.39 -22.48
N GLY A 163 13.50 30.22 -22.10
CA GLY A 163 14.87 29.80 -22.44
C GLY A 163 15.97 30.57 -21.68
N THR A 164 15.64 31.08 -20.51
CA THR A 164 16.54 31.85 -19.63
C THR A 164 16.50 31.25 -18.22
N PRO A 165 17.02 30.01 -18.04
CA PRO A 165 16.89 29.27 -16.79
C PRO A 165 17.50 30.03 -15.60
N PRO A 166 17.01 29.80 -14.37
CA PRO A 166 17.64 30.27 -13.16
C PRO A 166 19.10 29.82 -13.05
N THR A 167 19.94 30.59 -12.35
CA THR A 167 21.32 30.18 -12.11
C THR A 167 21.42 28.84 -11.37
N GLY A 168 22.21 27.92 -11.95
CA GLY A 168 22.36 26.54 -11.45
C GLY A 168 21.33 25.55 -12.02
N TRP A 169 20.44 26.02 -12.91
CA TRP A 169 19.46 25.18 -13.60
C TRP A 169 19.71 25.12 -15.12
N GLU A 170 20.83 25.59 -15.58
CA GLU A 170 21.19 25.63 -17.01
C GLU A 170 21.19 24.25 -17.65
N GLU A 171 21.62 23.25 -16.91
CA GLU A 171 21.67 21.85 -17.38
C GLU A 171 20.26 21.23 -17.60
N HIS A 172 19.23 21.72 -16.90
CA HIS A 172 17.87 21.23 -17.06
C HIS A 172 17.12 21.86 -18.25
N GLN A 173 17.63 22.97 -18.84
CA GLN A 173 16.94 23.70 -19.89
C GLN A 173 16.61 22.85 -21.12
N GLU A 174 17.52 21.96 -21.54
CA GLU A 174 17.31 21.09 -22.69
C GLU A 174 16.16 20.10 -22.41
N GLY A 175 16.12 19.50 -21.23
CA GLY A 175 15.05 18.59 -20.78
C GLY A 175 13.69 19.27 -20.77
N TYR A 176 13.61 20.49 -20.18
CA TYR A 176 12.35 21.25 -20.20
C TYR A 176 11.91 21.65 -21.61
N THR A 177 12.86 22.02 -22.49
CA THR A 177 12.52 22.35 -23.88
C THR A 177 11.92 21.12 -24.61
N ALA A 178 12.47 19.93 -24.38
CA ALA A 178 11.94 18.68 -24.92
C ALA A 178 10.55 18.36 -24.34
N LEU A 179 10.37 18.48 -23.01
CA LEU A 179 9.09 18.28 -22.34
C LEU A 179 8.00 19.21 -22.89
N PHE A 180 8.29 20.52 -23.09
CA PHE A 180 7.31 21.46 -23.65
C PHE A 180 6.90 21.07 -25.08
N ALA A 181 7.86 20.64 -25.91
CA ALA A 181 7.55 20.19 -27.26
C ALA A 181 6.69 18.92 -27.28
N GLU A 182 6.95 17.99 -26.37
CA GLU A 182 6.19 16.75 -26.21
C GLU A 182 4.77 17.04 -25.72
N LEU A 183 4.60 17.84 -24.68
CA LEU A 183 3.30 18.27 -24.17
C LEU A 183 2.46 19.00 -25.23
N ALA A 184 3.10 19.88 -26.01
CA ALA A 184 2.43 20.57 -27.11
C ALA A 184 1.95 19.58 -28.20
N ALA A 185 2.73 18.53 -28.50
CA ALA A 185 2.32 17.48 -29.43
C ALA A 185 1.14 16.65 -28.91
N LEU A 186 0.97 16.55 -27.58
CA LEU A 186 -0.18 15.92 -26.92
C LEU A 186 -1.38 16.87 -26.76
N GLY A 187 -1.28 18.11 -27.25
CA GLY A 187 -2.35 19.11 -27.17
C GLY A 187 -2.43 19.85 -25.83
N VAL A 188 -1.41 19.75 -25.00
CA VAL A 188 -1.27 20.55 -23.78
C VAL A 188 -0.56 21.86 -24.14
N GLU A 189 -1.33 22.94 -24.16
CA GLU A 189 -0.83 24.28 -24.49
C GLU A 189 -0.65 25.13 -23.23
N ASP A 190 0.42 25.90 -23.19
CA ASP A 190 0.70 26.93 -22.18
C ASP A 190 0.51 26.48 -20.71
N PRO A 191 1.16 25.40 -20.24
CA PRO A 191 1.10 25.03 -18.83
C PRO A 191 1.75 26.12 -17.96
N ILE A 192 1.16 26.41 -16.79
CA ILE A 192 1.76 27.35 -15.81
C ILE A 192 2.80 26.65 -14.93
N LEU A 193 2.82 25.30 -14.92
CA LEU A 193 3.86 24.46 -14.37
C LEU A 193 3.84 23.09 -15.06
N ALA A 194 5.00 22.56 -15.39
CA ALA A 194 5.15 21.16 -15.79
C ALA A 194 6.52 20.63 -15.39
N PHE A 195 6.60 19.36 -15.05
CA PHE A 195 7.84 18.63 -14.79
C PHE A 195 7.58 17.13 -14.96
N ASP A 196 8.64 16.38 -15.21
CA ASP A 196 8.56 14.95 -15.49
C ASP A 196 9.63 14.16 -14.74
N TRP A 197 9.41 12.84 -14.70
CA TRP A 197 10.33 11.87 -14.12
C TRP A 197 10.18 10.51 -14.76
N ALA A 198 11.24 9.68 -14.69
CA ALA A 198 11.21 8.29 -15.08
C ALA A 198 10.55 7.43 -14.00
N VAL A 199 9.79 6.41 -14.42
CA VAL A 199 9.13 5.44 -13.55
C VAL A 199 9.86 4.11 -13.62
N SER A 200 10.17 3.51 -12.46
CA SER A 200 10.90 2.25 -12.38
C SER A 200 10.22 1.21 -11.50
N ASP A 201 10.56 -0.06 -11.73
CA ASP A 201 10.13 -1.16 -10.88
C ASP A 201 10.80 -1.07 -9.49
N GLY A 202 9.98 -1.00 -8.47
CA GLY A 202 10.40 -1.00 -7.08
C GLY A 202 10.39 -2.38 -6.41
N THR A 203 9.91 -3.42 -7.08
CA THR A 203 9.64 -4.75 -6.49
C THR A 203 10.88 -5.65 -6.38
N GLY A 204 11.99 -5.28 -7.02
CA GLY A 204 13.19 -6.11 -7.16
C GLY A 204 13.69 -6.69 -5.84
N ARG A 205 13.72 -5.89 -4.77
CA ARG A 205 14.19 -6.31 -3.44
C ARG A 205 13.42 -7.53 -2.89
N LEU A 206 12.10 -7.57 -3.04
CA LEU A 206 11.30 -8.75 -2.65
C LEU A 206 11.51 -9.90 -3.62
N ARG A 207 11.50 -9.63 -4.93
CA ARG A 207 11.64 -10.68 -5.95
C ARG A 207 12.97 -11.42 -5.81
N ASP A 208 14.06 -10.73 -5.52
CA ASP A 208 15.38 -11.34 -5.27
C ASP A 208 15.34 -12.25 -4.04
N VAL A 209 14.72 -11.79 -2.95
CA VAL A 209 14.53 -12.59 -1.72
C VAL A 209 13.73 -13.87 -2.03
N LEU A 210 12.61 -13.76 -2.74
CA LEU A 210 11.74 -14.91 -3.03
C LEU A 210 12.38 -15.89 -4.04
N ALA A 211 13.23 -15.40 -4.95
CA ALA A 211 13.97 -16.24 -5.89
C ALA A 211 15.00 -17.15 -5.20
N GLU A 212 15.58 -16.69 -4.08
CA GLU A 212 16.54 -17.46 -3.28
C GLU A 212 15.88 -18.26 -2.13
N LEU A 213 14.58 -18.05 -1.86
CA LEU A 213 13.86 -18.66 -0.75
C LEU A 213 13.77 -20.18 -0.92
N SER A 214 14.21 -20.92 0.10
CA SER A 214 14.12 -22.38 0.12
C SER A 214 12.81 -22.86 0.73
N THR A 215 12.33 -24.04 0.31
CA THR A 215 11.25 -24.73 1.02
C THR A 215 11.77 -25.25 2.37
N PRO A 216 11.15 -24.86 3.51
CA PRO A 216 11.53 -25.35 4.82
C PRO A 216 11.45 -26.88 4.94
N THR A 217 12.32 -27.46 5.75
CA THR A 217 12.36 -28.90 6.00
C THR A 217 12.30 -29.27 7.49
N ALA A 218 12.23 -28.26 8.35
CA ALA A 218 12.16 -28.46 9.80
C ALA A 218 11.08 -27.59 10.41
N TRP A 219 10.25 -28.20 11.25
CA TRP A 219 9.21 -27.52 12.04
C TRP A 219 8.98 -28.24 13.36
N SER A 220 8.29 -27.57 14.26
CA SER A 220 7.80 -28.15 15.53
C SER A 220 6.39 -27.66 15.80
N LEU A 221 5.54 -28.52 16.36
CA LEU A 221 4.20 -28.19 16.78
C LEU A 221 3.94 -28.77 18.18
N THR A 222 3.33 -27.98 19.03
CA THR A 222 2.89 -28.37 20.38
C THR A 222 1.41 -28.07 20.54
N PRO A 223 0.62 -28.94 21.21
CA PRO A 223 -0.78 -28.67 21.47
C PRO A 223 -0.98 -27.41 22.30
N ARG A 224 -2.02 -26.65 21.97
CA ARG A 224 -2.53 -25.55 22.79
C ARG A 224 -3.72 -26.01 23.62
N ASP A 225 -3.96 -25.32 24.72
CA ASP A 225 -5.22 -25.42 25.44
C ASP A 225 -6.34 -24.76 24.62
N THR A 226 -7.40 -25.49 24.36
CA THR A 226 -8.57 -25.04 23.58
C THR A 226 -9.86 -25.06 24.38
N ASP A 227 -9.78 -25.25 25.70
CA ASP A 227 -10.95 -25.24 26.59
C ASP A 227 -11.65 -23.87 26.48
N GLY A 228 -12.95 -23.91 26.15
CA GLY A 228 -13.77 -22.71 25.99
C GLY A 228 -13.73 -22.07 24.60
N LEU A 229 -12.82 -22.45 23.71
CA LEU A 229 -12.78 -21.90 22.36
C LEU A 229 -13.94 -22.44 21.50
N PRO A 230 -14.78 -21.56 20.91
CA PRO A 230 -15.84 -22.00 20.01
C PRO A 230 -15.25 -22.57 18.72
N PHE A 231 -16.02 -23.38 18.02
CA PHE A 231 -15.70 -23.87 16.68
C PHE A 231 -14.34 -24.57 16.55
N THR A 232 -13.77 -25.08 17.65
CA THR A 232 -12.40 -25.59 17.70
C THR A 232 -12.36 -27.07 18.09
N LEU A 233 -11.76 -27.92 17.24
CA LEU A 233 -11.42 -29.30 17.57
C LEU A 233 -10.05 -29.39 18.22
N ALA A 234 -9.05 -28.71 17.65
CA ALA A 234 -7.68 -28.67 18.17
C ALA A 234 -6.91 -27.46 17.65
N GLN A 235 -5.94 -27.00 18.42
CA GLN A 235 -4.96 -25.99 18.00
C GLN A 235 -3.54 -26.43 18.37
N TYR A 236 -2.60 -26.00 17.54
CA TYR A 236 -1.18 -26.22 17.75
C TYR A 236 -0.40 -24.96 17.45
N GLU A 237 0.68 -24.76 18.19
CA GLU A 237 1.63 -23.68 17.95
C GLU A 237 3.06 -24.18 17.95
N GLY A 238 3.95 -23.46 17.28
CA GLY A 238 5.34 -23.81 17.20
C GLY A 238 6.11 -22.92 16.24
N SER A 239 7.04 -23.51 15.53
CA SER A 239 7.88 -22.77 14.57
C SER A 239 8.26 -23.65 13.38
N PHE A 240 8.72 -23.00 12.32
CA PHE A 240 9.44 -23.63 11.23
C PHE A 240 10.68 -22.81 10.89
N THR A 241 11.72 -23.49 10.40
CA THR A 241 12.98 -22.82 10.04
C THR A 241 12.85 -22.20 8.65
N SER A 242 12.89 -20.87 8.56
CA SER A 242 12.84 -20.10 7.32
C SER A 242 14.19 -19.46 7.00
N ASP A 243 14.47 -19.23 5.73
CA ASP A 243 15.60 -18.39 5.31
C ASP A 243 15.43 -16.97 5.84
N SER A 244 16.53 -16.33 6.22
CA SER A 244 16.54 -14.97 6.74
C SER A 244 17.53 -14.10 5.98
N TRP A 245 17.12 -12.87 5.68
CA TRP A 245 17.96 -11.80 5.13
C TRP A 245 18.25 -10.70 6.16
N LEU A 246 17.55 -10.72 7.31
CA LEU A 246 17.75 -9.74 8.37
C LEU A 246 19.09 -9.94 9.08
N VAL A 247 19.91 -8.90 9.09
CA VAL A 247 21.15 -8.86 9.90
C VAL A 247 20.76 -8.44 11.33
N ASP A 248 21.11 -9.26 12.32
CA ASP A 248 20.76 -9.06 13.73
C ASP A 248 19.26 -8.80 13.97
N ASP A 249 18.39 -9.43 13.17
CA ASP A 249 16.94 -9.24 13.19
C ASP A 249 16.49 -7.79 12.95
N LYS A 250 17.25 -6.98 12.20
CA LYS A 250 16.98 -5.56 11.98
C LYS A 250 16.62 -5.25 10.52
N GLN A 251 17.63 -5.17 9.67
CA GLN A 251 17.48 -4.81 8.25
C GLN A 251 18.33 -5.71 7.38
N PHE A 252 18.13 -5.67 6.09
CA PHE A 252 18.94 -6.39 5.11
C PHE A 252 20.31 -5.73 4.93
N ALA A 253 21.28 -6.52 4.48
CA ALA A 253 22.49 -5.97 3.88
C ALA A 253 22.15 -5.26 2.55
N ASP A 254 23.03 -4.40 2.07
CA ASP A 254 22.92 -3.79 0.76
C ASP A 254 24.12 -4.20 -0.13
N PRO A 255 23.89 -4.89 -1.26
CA PRO A 255 22.62 -5.46 -1.72
C PRO A 255 22.07 -6.54 -0.76
N PRO A 256 20.77 -6.88 -0.83
CA PRO A 256 20.18 -7.94 -0.02
C PRO A 256 20.94 -9.26 -0.20
N ALA A 257 21.27 -9.89 0.90
CA ALA A 257 21.97 -11.17 0.89
C ALA A 257 21.39 -12.08 1.98
N ARG A 258 21.24 -13.36 1.66
CA ARG A 258 20.76 -14.36 2.62
C ARG A 258 21.69 -14.43 3.83
N ASN A 259 21.16 -14.20 5.02
CA ASN A 259 21.87 -14.18 6.29
C ASN A 259 21.52 -15.40 7.17
N GLY A 260 21.56 -16.60 6.58
CA GLY A 260 21.27 -17.84 7.29
C GLY A 260 19.78 -18.16 7.40
N THR A 261 19.35 -18.65 8.55
CA THR A 261 17.98 -19.05 8.82
C THR A 261 17.50 -18.51 10.17
N ALA A 262 16.19 -18.33 10.31
CA ALA A 262 15.53 -17.94 11.56
C ALA A 262 14.27 -18.77 11.79
N GLU A 263 13.85 -18.89 13.04
CA GLU A 263 12.58 -19.52 13.38
C GLU A 263 11.44 -18.55 13.07
N ALA A 264 10.54 -18.98 12.18
CA ALA A 264 9.27 -18.31 11.91
C ALA A 264 8.14 -19.02 12.67
N TYR A 265 7.18 -18.25 13.16
CA TYR A 265 6.08 -18.77 13.95
C TYR A 265 5.15 -19.63 13.08
N LEU A 266 4.62 -20.70 13.67
CA LEU A 266 3.64 -21.59 13.05
C LEU A 266 2.43 -21.76 13.96
N PHE A 267 1.24 -21.49 13.43
CA PHE A 267 -0.03 -21.74 14.09
C PHE A 267 -0.89 -22.66 13.21
N VAL A 268 -1.56 -23.62 13.83
CA VAL A 268 -2.49 -24.53 13.17
C VAL A 268 -3.79 -24.55 13.96
N HIS A 269 -4.92 -24.34 13.28
CA HIS A 269 -6.26 -24.49 13.81
C HIS A 269 -7.01 -25.55 13.02
N ILE A 270 -7.60 -26.51 13.73
CA ILE A 270 -8.46 -27.56 13.20
C ILE A 270 -9.86 -27.30 13.73
N PRO A 271 -10.86 -27.00 12.88
CA PRO A 271 -12.20 -26.64 13.31
C PRO A 271 -13.01 -27.83 13.79
N ALA A 272 -14.02 -27.57 14.62
CA ALA A 272 -14.87 -28.58 15.24
C ALA A 272 -15.66 -29.41 14.22
N SER A 273 -16.05 -28.82 13.11
CA SER A 273 -16.77 -29.52 12.01
C SER A 273 -15.99 -30.67 11.39
N LEU A 274 -14.69 -30.76 11.63
CA LEU A 274 -13.86 -31.87 11.16
C LEU A 274 -13.82 -33.07 12.11
N GLU A 275 -14.53 -33.02 13.23
CA GLU A 275 -14.63 -34.21 14.11
C GLU A 275 -15.29 -35.38 13.38
N GLY A 276 -14.53 -36.46 13.18
CA GLY A 276 -14.98 -37.65 12.44
C GLY A 276 -15.09 -37.46 10.92
N ALA A 277 -14.55 -36.40 10.36
CA ALA A 277 -14.52 -36.15 8.91
C ALA A 277 -13.65 -37.19 8.17
N PRO A 278 -13.92 -37.48 6.88
CA PRO A 278 -13.10 -38.38 6.09
C PRO A 278 -11.65 -37.87 5.96
N PRO A 279 -10.67 -38.76 5.80
CA PRO A 279 -9.31 -38.34 5.45
C PRO A 279 -9.24 -37.51 4.15
N ALA A 280 -8.31 -36.58 4.08
CA ALA A 280 -8.06 -35.70 2.92
C ALA A 280 -9.30 -34.94 2.42
N SER A 281 -10.18 -34.50 3.35
CA SER A 281 -11.42 -33.80 3.01
C SER A 281 -11.40 -32.31 3.34
N ALA A 282 -10.43 -31.84 4.13
CA ALA A 282 -10.35 -30.46 4.60
C ALA A 282 -9.45 -29.61 3.71
N PRO A 283 -9.95 -28.54 3.07
CA PRO A 283 -9.09 -27.57 2.43
C PRO A 283 -8.18 -26.89 3.46
N VAL A 284 -7.02 -26.41 3.03
CA VAL A 284 -6.07 -25.71 3.90
C VAL A 284 -6.10 -24.22 3.55
N TRP A 285 -6.40 -23.40 4.55
CA TRP A 285 -6.38 -21.95 4.42
C TRP A 285 -5.13 -21.36 5.07
N VAL A 286 -4.47 -20.47 4.35
CA VAL A 286 -3.40 -19.63 4.89
C VAL A 286 -4.02 -18.33 5.36
N LEU A 287 -3.86 -17.99 6.64
CA LEU A 287 -4.42 -16.77 7.22
C LEU A 287 -3.35 -15.69 7.32
N GLY A 288 -3.68 -14.50 6.80
CA GLY A 288 -2.95 -13.24 7.04
C GLY A 288 -3.69 -12.41 8.09
N HIS A 289 -3.04 -12.15 9.24
CA HIS A 289 -3.60 -11.34 10.32
C HIS A 289 -3.40 -9.83 10.12
N GLY A 290 -4.10 -8.98 10.87
CA GLY A 290 -4.03 -7.51 10.79
C GLY A 290 -2.80 -6.89 11.46
N ILE A 291 -2.71 -5.56 11.34
CA ILE A 291 -1.64 -4.74 11.89
C ILE A 291 -1.60 -4.84 13.43
N PHE A 292 -0.39 -4.80 14.02
CA PHE A 292 -0.15 -4.86 15.47
C PHE A 292 -0.87 -6.01 16.17
N SER A 293 -1.05 -7.12 15.46
CA SER A 293 -1.72 -8.31 15.90
C SER A 293 -0.84 -9.56 15.71
N THR A 294 -1.41 -10.73 15.94
CA THR A 294 -0.79 -12.05 15.74
C THR A 294 -1.86 -13.05 15.31
N PRO A 295 -1.52 -14.26 14.80
CA PRO A 295 -2.51 -15.29 14.50
C PRO A 295 -3.40 -15.64 15.69
N GLU A 296 -2.86 -15.60 16.91
CA GLU A 296 -3.59 -15.92 18.14
C GLU A 296 -4.74 -14.94 18.40
N SER A 297 -4.57 -13.65 18.07
CA SER A 297 -5.64 -12.65 18.19
C SER A 297 -6.83 -12.92 17.25
N TYR A 298 -6.64 -13.79 16.26
CA TYR A 298 -7.65 -14.16 15.27
C TYR A 298 -8.22 -15.56 15.47
N LEU A 299 -7.47 -16.42 16.15
CA LEU A 299 -7.79 -17.86 16.21
C LEU A 299 -7.86 -18.41 17.64
N ALA A 300 -7.57 -17.61 18.68
CA ALA A 300 -7.46 -18.11 20.04
C ALA A 300 -8.20 -17.26 21.08
N GLU A 301 -9.23 -16.52 20.64
CA GLU A 301 -10.08 -15.71 21.51
C GLU A 301 -11.49 -16.33 21.62
N GLU A 302 -12.03 -16.46 22.85
CA GLU A 302 -13.28 -17.17 23.14
C GLU A 302 -14.51 -16.56 22.48
N ASP A 303 -14.51 -15.25 22.25
CA ASP A 303 -15.61 -14.50 21.64
C ASP A 303 -15.46 -14.34 20.10
N ASP A 304 -14.42 -14.96 19.50
CA ASP A 304 -14.12 -14.90 18.05
C ASP A 304 -14.28 -13.50 17.45
N PRO A 305 -13.55 -12.49 17.95
CA PRO A 305 -13.74 -11.10 17.55
C PRO A 305 -13.39 -10.85 16.08
N SER A 306 -12.73 -11.79 15.44
CA SER A 306 -12.37 -11.76 14.03
C SER A 306 -13.36 -12.49 13.11
N ASN A 307 -14.28 -13.27 13.66
CA ASN A 307 -15.16 -14.20 12.95
C ASN A 307 -14.42 -15.29 12.14
N VAL A 308 -13.13 -15.51 12.41
CA VAL A 308 -12.33 -16.50 11.63
C VAL A 308 -12.56 -17.92 12.10
N LEU A 309 -12.79 -18.14 13.40
CA LEU A 309 -13.08 -19.47 13.95
C LEU A 309 -14.39 -20.02 13.36
N GLU A 310 -15.48 -19.22 13.41
CA GLU A 310 -16.76 -19.60 12.80
C GLU A 310 -16.63 -19.82 11.29
N LEU A 311 -15.93 -18.92 10.60
CA LEU A 311 -15.73 -19.00 9.16
C LEU A 311 -14.99 -20.29 8.75
N ALA A 312 -13.91 -20.64 9.46
CA ALA A 312 -13.14 -21.86 9.23
C ALA A 312 -13.98 -23.12 9.52
N ASP A 313 -14.80 -23.10 10.58
CA ASP A 313 -15.68 -24.21 10.94
C ASP A 313 -16.78 -24.42 9.89
N ARG A 314 -17.42 -23.34 9.43
CA ARG A 314 -18.43 -23.41 8.36
C ARG A 314 -17.83 -23.88 7.03
N ALA A 315 -16.57 -23.55 6.75
CA ALA A 315 -15.84 -24.03 5.57
C ALA A 315 -15.34 -25.47 5.71
N GLY A 316 -15.25 -26.01 6.92
CA GLY A 316 -14.52 -27.24 7.21
C GLY A 316 -13.05 -27.14 6.83
N ALA A 317 -12.42 -25.98 7.03
CA ALA A 317 -11.08 -25.68 6.56
C ALA A 317 -10.06 -25.68 7.71
N ILE A 318 -8.96 -26.41 7.54
CA ILE A 318 -7.80 -26.28 8.42
C ILE A 318 -7.14 -24.94 8.16
N VAL A 319 -6.86 -24.17 9.20
CA VAL A 319 -6.17 -22.87 9.06
C VAL A 319 -4.73 -22.98 9.53
N ILE A 320 -3.80 -22.57 8.68
CA ILE A 320 -2.38 -22.38 9.04
C ILE A 320 -2.01 -20.92 8.94
N ALA A 321 -1.14 -20.44 9.84
CA ALA A 321 -0.72 -19.05 9.87
C ALA A 321 0.70 -18.90 10.36
N THR A 322 1.37 -17.81 9.92
CA THR A 322 2.60 -17.31 10.51
C THR A 322 2.41 -15.87 10.94
N ARG A 323 3.35 -15.31 11.70
CA ARG A 323 3.34 -13.90 12.07
C ARG A 323 3.97 -13.07 10.96
N TRP A 324 3.30 -12.00 10.54
CA TRP A 324 3.95 -10.95 9.78
C TRP A 324 5.14 -10.39 10.56
N ARG A 325 5.99 -9.64 9.86
CA ARG A 325 7.10 -8.89 10.46
C ARG A 325 6.88 -7.40 10.21
N GLY A 326 7.52 -6.57 11.00
CA GLY A 326 7.50 -5.10 10.88
C GLY A 326 6.28 -4.47 11.54
N LEU A 327 5.10 -4.64 10.98
CA LEU A 327 3.83 -4.09 11.48
C LEU A 327 3.02 -5.11 12.29
N THR A 328 3.68 -5.91 13.10
CA THR A 328 3.07 -6.91 14.00
C THR A 328 3.35 -6.55 15.46
N LEU A 329 2.57 -7.14 16.38
CA LEU A 329 2.73 -6.85 17.81
C LEU A 329 4.17 -7.05 18.33
N PRO A 330 4.91 -8.12 17.99
CA PRO A 330 6.31 -8.28 18.39
C PRO A 330 7.27 -7.21 17.85
N ASP A 331 6.95 -6.60 16.70
CA ASP A 331 7.78 -5.57 16.05
C ASP A 331 7.25 -4.14 16.28
N ALA A 332 6.22 -3.93 17.13
CA ALA A 332 5.59 -2.62 17.35
C ALA A 332 6.59 -1.52 17.77
N ALA A 333 7.64 -1.89 18.48
CA ALA A 333 8.71 -0.95 18.87
C ALA A 333 9.52 -0.45 17.65
N VAL A 334 9.64 -1.24 16.58
CA VAL A 334 10.30 -0.82 15.33
C VAL A 334 9.43 0.20 14.62
N ALA A 335 8.14 -0.06 14.48
CA ALA A 335 7.20 0.88 13.88
C ALA A 335 7.17 2.22 14.65
N ALA A 336 7.11 2.17 15.99
CA ALA A 336 7.21 3.36 16.83
C ALA A 336 8.54 4.11 16.62
N GLY A 337 9.64 3.38 16.49
CA GLY A 337 10.96 3.94 16.23
C GLY A 337 11.01 4.76 14.94
N VAL A 338 10.36 4.29 13.88
CA VAL A 338 10.26 5.01 12.60
C VAL A 338 9.48 6.33 12.76
N GLY A 339 8.41 6.37 13.54
CA GLY A 339 7.68 7.60 13.86
C GLY A 339 8.55 8.64 14.58
N PHE A 340 9.49 8.20 15.42
CA PHE A 340 10.45 9.10 16.09
C PHE A 340 11.64 9.51 15.23
N ASP A 341 12.07 8.63 14.33
CA ASP A 341 13.27 8.82 13.50
C ASP A 341 13.08 8.17 12.14
N PHE A 342 12.59 8.95 11.20
CA PHE A 342 12.23 8.50 9.86
C PHE A 342 13.42 7.93 9.07
N GLY A 343 14.65 8.30 9.42
CA GLY A 343 15.87 7.71 8.86
C GLY A 343 16.03 6.21 9.15
N THR A 344 15.26 5.67 10.10
CA THR A 344 15.23 4.23 10.41
C THR A 344 14.20 3.44 9.60
N PHE A 345 13.56 4.03 8.60
CA PHE A 345 12.48 3.45 7.81
C PHE A 345 12.79 2.04 7.23
N PRO A 346 13.99 1.76 6.72
CA PRO A 346 14.33 0.43 6.21
C PRO A 346 14.23 -0.69 7.25
N LEU A 347 14.34 -0.39 8.56
CA LEU A 347 14.15 -1.39 9.61
C LEU A 347 12.72 -1.96 9.59
N LEU A 348 11.74 -1.15 9.18
CA LEU A 348 10.35 -1.55 9.06
C LEU A 348 10.08 -2.31 7.77
N THR A 349 10.47 -1.72 6.63
CA THR A 349 10.14 -2.29 5.31
C THR A 349 10.88 -3.58 5.02
N ASP A 350 12.15 -3.74 5.44
CA ASP A 350 12.87 -5.00 5.32
C ASP A 350 12.24 -6.13 6.16
N LYS A 351 11.67 -5.78 7.31
CA LYS A 351 10.92 -6.75 8.10
C LYS A 351 9.62 -7.17 7.40
N LEU A 352 8.92 -6.25 6.72
CA LEU A 352 7.75 -6.62 5.91
C LEU A 352 8.13 -7.55 4.77
N VAL A 353 9.21 -7.26 4.03
CA VAL A 353 9.74 -8.17 3.01
C VAL A 353 10.04 -9.54 3.61
N GLN A 354 10.66 -9.61 4.80
CA GLN A 354 10.90 -10.88 5.50
C GLN A 354 9.57 -11.56 5.91
N GLY A 355 8.54 -10.79 6.26
CA GLY A 355 7.20 -11.29 6.57
C GLY A 355 6.54 -11.99 5.39
N VAL A 356 6.60 -11.37 4.19
CA VAL A 356 6.14 -11.99 2.94
C VAL A 356 6.95 -13.26 2.62
N ALA A 357 8.28 -13.21 2.80
CA ALA A 357 9.13 -14.38 2.60
C ALA A 357 8.77 -15.54 3.56
N ASN A 358 8.52 -15.26 4.84
CA ASN A 358 8.09 -16.26 5.81
C ASN A 358 6.73 -16.87 5.46
N THR A 359 5.76 -16.06 5.02
CA THR A 359 4.45 -16.54 4.59
C THR A 359 4.56 -17.42 3.34
N THR A 360 5.37 -17.00 2.37
CA THR A 360 5.68 -17.80 1.17
C THR A 360 6.39 -19.11 1.54
N ALA A 361 7.31 -19.08 2.51
CA ALA A 361 7.97 -20.28 3.02
C ALA A 361 6.98 -21.26 3.69
N LEU A 362 6.02 -20.74 4.48
CA LEU A 362 4.95 -21.56 5.06
C LEU A 362 4.07 -22.21 3.97
N ILE A 363 3.72 -21.45 2.93
CA ILE A 363 2.97 -21.97 1.79
C ILE A 363 3.75 -23.11 1.12
N ARG A 364 5.03 -22.92 0.83
CA ARG A 364 5.89 -23.97 0.25
C ARG A 364 6.00 -25.18 1.18
N LEU A 365 6.16 -24.99 2.47
CA LEU A 365 6.21 -26.06 3.46
C LEU A 365 4.93 -26.89 3.48
N ALA A 366 3.77 -26.24 3.34
CA ALA A 366 2.48 -26.94 3.33
C ALA A 366 2.19 -27.64 1.99
N VAL A 367 2.51 -27.01 0.86
CA VAL A 367 2.17 -27.51 -0.48
C VAL A 367 3.20 -28.50 -1.00
N GLU A 368 4.48 -28.15 -0.90
CA GLU A 368 5.61 -28.92 -1.47
C GLU A 368 6.32 -29.78 -0.43
N GLY A 369 6.27 -29.37 0.86
CA GLY A 369 6.91 -30.08 1.97
C GLY A 369 6.00 -31.11 2.64
N ASP A 370 6.44 -31.58 3.79
CA ASP A 370 5.82 -32.68 4.54
C ASP A 370 5.01 -32.19 5.77
N LEU A 371 4.73 -30.88 5.90
CA LEU A 371 4.00 -30.33 7.05
C LEU A 371 2.67 -31.07 7.29
N LEU A 372 1.90 -31.29 6.23
CA LEU A 372 0.57 -31.89 6.33
C LEU A 372 0.61 -33.43 6.61
N ASP A 373 1.79 -34.04 6.61
CA ASP A 373 1.99 -35.43 7.07
C ASP A 373 2.19 -35.54 8.60
N ASP A 374 2.34 -34.39 9.27
CA ASP A 374 2.46 -34.37 10.72
C ASP A 374 1.19 -34.95 11.37
N PRO A 375 1.33 -35.83 12.39
CA PRO A 375 0.19 -36.45 13.06
C PRO A 375 -0.85 -35.47 13.62
N VAL A 376 -0.49 -34.21 13.87
CA VAL A 376 -1.44 -33.18 14.33
C VAL A 376 -2.57 -32.93 13.36
N PHE A 377 -2.35 -33.12 12.05
CA PHE A 377 -3.40 -32.98 11.03
C PHE A 377 -4.32 -34.20 10.93
N GLN A 378 -4.04 -35.30 11.60
CA GLN A 378 -4.83 -36.50 11.64
C GLN A 378 -5.19 -37.08 10.25
N GLY A 379 -4.44 -36.71 9.22
CA GLY A 379 -4.72 -37.07 7.83
C GLY A 379 -5.95 -36.38 7.22
N LEU A 380 -6.48 -35.33 7.86
CA LEU A 380 -7.68 -34.61 7.42
C LEU A 380 -7.43 -33.69 6.23
N ALA A 381 -6.21 -33.11 6.13
CA ALA A 381 -5.88 -32.11 5.13
C ALA A 381 -5.97 -32.63 3.68
N ASP A 382 -6.68 -31.93 2.82
CA ASP A 382 -6.61 -32.08 1.37
C ASP A 382 -5.38 -31.36 0.85
N ARG A 383 -4.38 -32.10 0.39
CA ARG A 383 -3.11 -31.59 -0.10
C ARG A 383 -3.19 -30.92 -1.49
N THR A 384 -4.36 -30.86 -2.07
CA THR A 384 -4.59 -30.26 -3.39
C THR A 384 -5.36 -28.96 -3.35
N THR A 385 -5.94 -28.62 -2.19
CA THR A 385 -6.83 -27.46 -2.05
C THR A 385 -6.28 -26.48 -1.03
N PHE A 386 -5.61 -25.44 -1.53
CA PHE A 386 -5.08 -24.34 -0.73
C PHE A 386 -5.80 -23.04 -1.07
N ARG A 387 -6.08 -22.23 -0.05
CA ARG A 387 -6.76 -20.94 -0.17
C ARG A 387 -6.06 -19.91 0.71
N TYR A 388 -6.23 -18.65 0.38
CA TYR A 388 -5.75 -17.54 1.20
C TYR A 388 -6.93 -16.72 1.74
N TYR A 389 -6.88 -16.35 3.01
CA TYR A 389 -7.79 -15.40 3.63
C TYR A 389 -6.98 -14.40 4.43
N GLY A 390 -7.02 -13.12 4.04
CA GLY A 390 -6.27 -12.05 4.71
C GLY A 390 -7.14 -10.90 5.13
N ILE A 391 -6.86 -10.34 6.30
CA ILE A 391 -7.62 -9.24 6.90
C ILE A 391 -6.68 -8.06 7.14
N SER A 392 -7.06 -6.83 6.71
CA SER A 392 -6.30 -5.62 6.99
C SER A 392 -4.87 -5.73 6.43
N LEU A 393 -3.83 -5.65 7.25
CA LEU A 393 -2.45 -5.93 6.84
C LEU A 393 -2.33 -7.27 6.11
N GLY A 394 -3.06 -8.30 6.55
CA GLY A 394 -3.14 -9.58 5.86
C GLY A 394 -3.82 -9.50 4.49
N GLY A 395 -4.67 -8.51 4.26
CA GLY A 395 -5.23 -8.17 2.95
C GLY A 395 -4.21 -7.46 2.05
N ILE A 396 -3.35 -6.62 2.62
CA ILE A 396 -2.29 -5.88 1.92
C ILE A 396 -1.12 -6.83 1.56
N GLU A 397 -0.46 -7.38 2.56
CA GLU A 397 0.68 -8.29 2.36
C GLU A 397 0.27 -9.62 1.71
N GLY A 398 -1.00 -10.00 1.88
CA GLY A 398 -1.60 -11.14 1.21
C GLY A 398 -1.72 -10.94 -0.30
N ALA A 399 -2.04 -9.73 -0.76
CA ALA A 399 -2.03 -9.40 -2.17
C ALA A 399 -0.61 -9.56 -2.76
N VAL A 400 0.41 -9.04 -2.07
CA VAL A 400 1.82 -9.21 -2.45
C VAL A 400 2.21 -10.70 -2.47
N THR A 401 1.80 -11.46 -1.46
CA THR A 401 2.05 -12.91 -1.38
C THR A 401 1.41 -13.65 -2.55
N LEU A 402 0.12 -13.41 -2.82
CA LEU A 402 -0.61 -14.05 -3.91
C LEU A 402 -0.05 -13.69 -5.29
N ALA A 403 0.41 -12.47 -5.47
CA ALA A 403 1.07 -12.04 -6.71
C ALA A 403 2.37 -12.80 -6.99
N ASN A 404 3.07 -13.24 -5.94
CA ASN A 404 4.39 -13.85 -6.03
C ASN A 404 4.41 -15.37 -5.79
N THR A 405 3.25 -16.05 -5.80
CA THR A 405 3.18 -17.52 -5.69
C THR A 405 2.18 -18.11 -6.67
N ASP A 406 2.53 -19.24 -7.27
CA ASP A 406 1.62 -20.06 -8.09
C ASP A 406 0.96 -21.19 -7.29
N LEU A 407 1.30 -21.31 -6.01
CA LEU A 407 0.83 -22.42 -5.15
C LEU A 407 -0.58 -22.19 -4.59
N ILE A 408 -1.06 -20.95 -4.59
CA ILE A 408 -2.42 -20.57 -4.18
C ILE A 408 -3.03 -19.70 -5.26
N GLU A 409 -4.12 -20.16 -5.86
CA GLU A 409 -4.80 -19.47 -6.95
C GLU A 409 -5.91 -18.52 -6.46
N HIS A 410 -6.57 -18.87 -5.34
CA HIS A 410 -7.77 -18.19 -4.85
C HIS A 410 -7.52 -17.56 -3.49
N GLY A 411 -7.82 -16.26 -3.37
CA GLY A 411 -7.69 -15.53 -2.11
C GLY A 411 -8.78 -14.49 -1.89
N VAL A 412 -9.18 -14.33 -0.64
CA VAL A 412 -10.05 -13.22 -0.20
C VAL A 412 -9.20 -12.24 0.61
N LEU A 413 -9.25 -10.98 0.23
CA LEU A 413 -8.54 -9.87 0.83
C LEU A 413 -9.57 -8.92 1.45
N HIS A 414 -9.86 -9.13 2.74
CA HIS A 414 -10.83 -8.35 3.48
C HIS A 414 -10.16 -7.07 4.01
N VAL A 415 -10.74 -5.89 3.70
CA VAL A 415 -10.30 -4.56 4.11
C VAL A 415 -8.81 -4.29 3.88
N GLY A 416 -8.30 -4.68 2.71
CA GLY A 416 -6.94 -4.42 2.26
C GLY A 416 -6.85 -3.18 1.36
N GLY A 417 -5.65 -2.64 1.22
CA GLY A 417 -5.34 -1.46 0.40
C GLY A 417 -3.97 -1.53 -0.24
N SER A 418 -3.52 -0.41 -0.81
CA SER A 418 -2.22 -0.25 -1.47
C SER A 418 -1.73 1.19 -1.35
N SER A 419 -0.70 1.58 -2.10
CA SER A 419 -0.17 2.95 -2.12
C SER A 419 0.14 3.44 -0.70
N TRP A 420 1.08 2.75 -0.06
CA TRP A 420 1.39 2.92 1.36
C TRP A 420 1.60 4.38 1.79
N SER A 421 2.31 5.18 1.01
CA SER A 421 2.55 6.59 1.33
C SER A 421 1.27 7.43 1.34
N THR A 422 0.29 7.10 0.49
CA THR A 422 -1.03 7.74 0.47
C THR A 422 -1.92 7.24 1.61
N MET A 423 -1.85 5.94 1.95
CA MET A 423 -2.62 5.33 3.02
C MET A 423 -2.17 5.81 4.40
N LEU A 424 -0.86 6.02 4.58
CA LEU A 424 -0.24 6.31 5.86
C LEU A 424 -0.92 7.47 6.59
N GLU A 425 -1.06 8.60 5.94
CA GLU A 425 -1.61 9.83 6.51
C GLU A 425 -3.11 9.72 6.84
N ARG A 426 -3.83 8.83 6.14
CA ARG A 426 -5.29 8.65 6.28
C ARG A 426 -5.67 7.61 7.32
N SER A 427 -4.71 6.81 7.78
CA SER A 427 -4.96 5.72 8.72
C SER A 427 -5.02 6.19 10.17
N THR A 428 -6.07 5.81 10.90
CA THR A 428 -6.13 5.99 12.35
C THR A 428 -4.99 5.30 13.09
N ASN A 429 -4.41 4.25 12.48
CA ASN A 429 -3.23 3.58 13.03
C ASN A 429 -1.97 4.43 12.95
N TRP A 430 -1.91 5.44 12.06
CA TRP A 430 -0.79 6.35 11.93
C TRP A 430 -0.85 7.53 12.91
N SER A 431 -2.03 7.94 13.37
CA SER A 431 -2.21 9.11 14.24
C SER A 431 -1.24 9.17 15.44
N PRO A 432 -0.94 8.06 16.15
CA PRO A 432 0.02 8.11 17.25
C PRO A 432 1.46 8.40 16.80
N PHE A 433 1.84 7.98 15.59
CA PHE A 433 3.19 8.17 15.05
C PHE A 433 3.37 9.58 14.47
N GLU A 434 2.30 10.16 13.95
CA GLU A 434 2.29 11.52 13.42
C GLU A 434 2.69 12.56 14.47
N GLU A 435 2.23 12.43 15.70
CA GLU A 435 2.65 13.33 16.79
C GLU A 435 4.17 13.31 17.01
N PHE A 436 4.80 12.14 16.82
CA PHE A 436 6.25 12.02 16.98
C PHE A 436 6.98 12.65 15.80
N ILE A 437 6.62 12.32 14.56
CA ILE A 437 7.26 12.91 13.38
C ILE A 437 7.06 14.43 13.34
N THR A 438 5.88 14.94 13.71
CA THR A 438 5.60 16.38 13.78
C THR A 438 6.49 17.07 14.80
N SER A 439 6.85 16.40 15.89
CA SER A 439 7.76 16.96 16.90
C SER A 439 9.23 17.00 16.47
N THR A 440 9.61 16.21 15.48
CA THR A 440 10.99 16.08 14.99
C THR A 440 11.21 16.75 13.65
N ILE A 441 10.21 16.72 12.76
CA ILE A 441 10.19 17.42 11.46
C ILE A 441 9.03 18.42 11.51
N GLU A 442 9.34 19.64 11.92
CA GLU A 442 8.31 20.64 12.19
C GLU A 442 7.63 21.19 10.93
N SER A 443 8.36 21.29 9.80
CA SER A 443 7.81 21.77 8.51
C SER A 443 6.85 20.74 7.91
N PRO A 444 5.57 21.10 7.64
CA PRO A 444 4.64 20.23 6.92
C PRO A 444 5.15 19.85 5.54
N GLY A 445 5.74 20.82 4.82
CA GLY A 445 6.28 20.59 3.50
C GLY A 445 7.43 19.58 3.47
N GLU A 446 8.30 19.58 4.48
CA GLU A 446 9.35 18.58 4.65
C GLU A 446 8.77 17.20 4.98
N ARG A 447 7.73 17.14 5.81
CA ARG A 447 7.02 15.86 6.10
C ARG A 447 6.42 15.27 4.84
N GLN A 448 5.74 16.07 4.01
CA GLN A 448 5.16 15.60 2.75
C GLN A 448 6.22 15.08 1.78
N LEU A 449 7.37 15.75 1.71
CA LEU A 449 8.52 15.25 0.94
C LEU A 449 8.96 13.87 1.46
N LEU A 450 9.12 13.71 2.78
CA LEU A 450 9.55 12.45 3.38
C LEU A 450 8.51 11.34 3.19
N TYR A 451 7.21 11.63 3.32
CA TYR A 451 6.15 10.66 3.04
C TYR A 451 6.19 10.23 1.58
N SER A 452 6.39 11.16 0.66
CA SER A 452 6.53 10.81 -0.75
C SER A 452 7.80 9.99 -1.02
N ILE A 453 8.95 10.34 -0.46
CA ILE A 453 10.18 9.54 -0.55
C ILE A 453 9.99 8.15 0.05
N SER A 454 9.21 8.02 1.13
CA SER A 454 8.98 6.73 1.78
C SER A 454 8.35 5.69 0.85
N GLN A 455 7.60 6.13 -0.18
CA GLN A 455 7.03 5.21 -1.16
C GLN A 455 8.09 4.32 -1.79
N LEU A 456 9.29 4.84 -2.03
CA LEU A 456 10.39 4.08 -2.60
C LEU A 456 10.87 2.93 -1.68
N PHE A 457 10.71 3.05 -0.37
CA PHE A 457 10.97 1.98 0.59
C PHE A 457 9.80 1.00 0.70
N TRP A 458 8.55 1.48 0.48
CA TRP A 458 7.35 0.64 0.49
C TRP A 458 7.21 -0.21 -0.78
N ASP A 459 7.73 0.24 -1.91
CA ASP A 459 7.54 -0.39 -3.22
C ASP A 459 7.66 -1.93 -3.22
N PRO A 460 8.65 -2.55 -2.52
CA PRO A 460 8.76 -4.00 -2.50
C PRO A 460 7.55 -4.74 -1.93
N VAL A 461 6.76 -4.07 -1.09
CA VAL A 461 5.60 -4.62 -0.39
C VAL A 461 4.31 -3.82 -0.65
N ASP A 462 4.28 -3.03 -1.72
CA ASP A 462 3.08 -2.30 -2.12
C ASP A 462 2.27 -3.08 -3.17
N PRO A 463 1.04 -3.52 -2.86
CA PRO A 463 0.23 -4.30 -3.79
C PRO A 463 -0.05 -3.64 -5.13
N ALA A 464 -0.05 -2.29 -5.20
CA ALA A 464 -0.29 -1.58 -6.45
C ALA A 464 0.77 -1.88 -7.52
N LEU A 465 1.99 -2.24 -7.11
CA LEU A 465 3.07 -2.57 -8.03
C LEU A 465 2.98 -4.01 -8.59
N TYR A 466 2.08 -4.82 -8.05
CA TYR A 466 1.85 -6.21 -8.45
C TYR A 466 0.51 -6.40 -9.18
N GLY A 467 -0.05 -5.31 -9.70
CA GLY A 467 -1.38 -5.34 -10.33
C GLY A 467 -1.48 -6.31 -11.50
N ALA A 468 -0.44 -6.42 -12.33
CA ALA A 468 -0.41 -7.33 -13.47
C ALA A 468 -0.49 -8.80 -13.04
N GLU A 469 0.26 -9.18 -12.01
CA GLU A 469 0.27 -10.53 -11.45
C GLU A 469 -1.08 -10.85 -10.77
N LEU A 470 -1.67 -9.87 -10.07
CA LEU A 470 -2.97 -10.02 -9.41
C LEU A 470 -4.12 -10.13 -10.42
N ALA A 471 -4.00 -9.50 -11.59
CA ALA A 471 -4.98 -9.59 -12.67
C ALA A 471 -5.15 -11.04 -13.20
N ASP A 472 -4.09 -11.83 -13.11
CA ASP A 472 -4.07 -13.23 -13.52
C ASP A 472 -4.51 -14.20 -12.39
N ARG A 473 -4.88 -13.68 -11.21
CA ARG A 473 -5.31 -14.47 -10.05
C ARG A 473 -6.80 -14.35 -9.80
N SER A 474 -7.35 -15.36 -9.14
CA SER A 474 -8.72 -15.32 -8.63
C SER A 474 -8.73 -14.70 -7.24
N VAL A 475 -8.89 -13.37 -7.18
CA VAL A 475 -8.86 -12.61 -5.93
C VAL A 475 -10.15 -11.85 -5.74
N LEU A 476 -10.69 -11.91 -4.52
CA LEU A 476 -11.86 -11.13 -4.09
C LEU A 476 -11.41 -10.08 -3.05
N TRP A 477 -11.55 -8.81 -3.39
CA TRP A 477 -11.42 -7.71 -2.44
C TRP A 477 -12.79 -7.40 -1.83
N GLN A 478 -12.84 -7.34 -0.50
CA GLN A 478 -14.02 -6.95 0.27
C GLN A 478 -13.71 -5.64 0.99
N ALA A 479 -14.32 -4.55 0.56
CA ALA A 479 -14.11 -3.21 1.10
C ALA A 479 -15.20 -2.87 2.12
N ALA A 480 -14.82 -2.37 3.29
CA ALA A 480 -15.70 -1.67 4.22
C ALA A 480 -15.75 -0.19 3.81
N MET A 481 -16.94 0.36 3.58
CA MET A 481 -17.07 1.78 3.24
C MET A 481 -16.83 2.65 4.47
N GLY A 482 -16.11 3.76 4.27
CA GLY A 482 -15.69 4.64 5.36
C GLY A 482 -14.64 4.02 6.30
N ASP A 483 -13.80 3.14 5.77
CA ASP A 483 -12.75 2.45 6.51
C ASP A 483 -11.73 3.45 7.08
N ASP A 484 -11.67 3.55 8.40
CA ASP A 484 -10.82 4.48 9.13
C ASP A 484 -9.37 4.01 9.30
N GLN A 485 -9.05 2.75 9.00
CA GLN A 485 -7.70 2.17 9.12
C GLN A 485 -7.03 1.95 7.78
N VAL A 486 -7.78 1.51 6.77
CA VAL A 486 -7.32 1.30 5.39
C VAL A 486 -8.22 2.07 4.45
N SER A 487 -7.83 3.30 4.15
CA SER A 487 -8.59 4.22 3.31
C SER A 487 -9.13 3.55 2.04
N ASN A 488 -10.42 3.72 1.75
CA ASN A 488 -11.05 3.17 0.56
C ASN A 488 -10.37 3.65 -0.73
N LEU A 489 -9.82 4.86 -0.75
CA LEU A 489 -9.03 5.38 -1.86
C LEU A 489 -7.91 4.42 -2.28
N THR A 490 -7.24 3.82 -1.29
CA THR A 490 -6.13 2.89 -1.50
C THR A 490 -6.60 1.49 -1.88
N THR A 491 -7.78 1.08 -1.43
CA THR A 491 -8.46 -0.13 -1.92
C THR A 491 -8.83 0.01 -3.40
N TRP A 492 -9.33 1.20 -3.80
CA TRP A 492 -9.65 1.48 -5.21
C TRP A 492 -8.40 1.54 -6.09
N SER A 493 -7.27 2.03 -5.56
CA SER A 493 -5.98 2.02 -6.27
C SER A 493 -5.54 0.59 -6.59
N MET A 494 -5.59 -0.29 -5.60
CA MET A 494 -5.28 -1.72 -5.77
C MET A 494 -6.23 -2.40 -6.77
N ALA A 495 -7.54 -2.13 -6.67
CA ALA A 495 -8.52 -2.70 -7.58
C ALA A 495 -8.27 -2.29 -9.04
N ARG A 496 -7.93 -1.01 -9.28
CA ARG A 496 -7.57 -0.51 -10.62
C ARG A 496 -6.30 -1.18 -11.14
N ALA A 497 -5.26 -1.27 -10.30
CA ALA A 497 -4.00 -1.90 -10.67
C ALA A 497 -4.20 -3.35 -11.11
N ALA A 498 -5.08 -4.09 -10.42
CA ALA A 498 -5.39 -5.49 -10.70
C ALA A 498 -6.49 -5.70 -11.75
N GLY A 499 -7.09 -4.61 -12.28
CA GLY A 499 -8.24 -4.74 -13.18
C GLY A 499 -9.46 -5.43 -12.55
N ALA A 500 -9.61 -5.34 -11.23
CA ALA A 500 -10.72 -5.95 -10.52
C ALA A 500 -12.04 -5.26 -10.88
N ARG A 501 -13.10 -6.05 -11.06
CA ARG A 501 -14.43 -5.54 -11.40
C ARG A 501 -15.29 -5.41 -10.16
N LEU A 502 -15.93 -4.24 -10.00
CA LEU A 502 -16.87 -4.00 -8.91
C LEU A 502 -18.18 -4.74 -9.15
N VAL A 503 -18.58 -5.56 -8.18
CA VAL A 503 -19.82 -6.33 -8.24
C VAL A 503 -21.01 -5.47 -7.85
N GLU A 504 -21.98 -5.32 -8.76
CA GLU A 504 -23.22 -4.60 -8.52
C GLU A 504 -24.30 -5.52 -7.88
N PRO A 505 -25.20 -4.93 -7.06
CA PRO A 505 -25.33 -3.53 -6.70
C PRO A 505 -24.26 -3.06 -5.70
N ALA A 506 -23.67 -1.88 -5.95
CA ALA A 506 -22.61 -1.30 -5.16
C ALA A 506 -23.06 0.00 -4.47
N ILE A 507 -22.29 0.47 -3.49
CA ILE A 507 -22.52 1.73 -2.80
C ILE A 507 -22.03 2.90 -3.65
N LEU A 508 -20.79 2.79 -4.16
CA LEU A 508 -20.11 3.79 -4.95
C LEU A 508 -19.36 3.10 -6.08
N VAL A 509 -19.39 3.66 -7.28
CA VAL A 509 -18.55 3.19 -8.39
C VAL A 509 -17.31 4.08 -8.47
N PRO A 510 -16.14 3.60 -8.02
CA PRO A 510 -14.91 4.39 -8.08
C PRO A 510 -14.53 4.63 -9.54
N TYR A 511 -14.03 5.83 -9.85
CA TYR A 511 -13.57 6.13 -11.20
C TYR A 511 -12.55 5.10 -11.72
N GLY A 512 -12.73 4.67 -12.97
CA GLY A 512 -11.81 3.73 -13.62
C GLY A 512 -11.91 2.28 -13.14
N VAL A 513 -12.86 1.95 -12.27
CA VAL A 513 -13.19 0.58 -11.89
C VAL A 513 -14.40 0.12 -12.70
N GLU A 514 -14.23 -0.92 -13.50
CA GLU A 514 -15.32 -1.50 -14.27
C GLU A 514 -16.33 -2.21 -13.37
N THR A 515 -17.62 -2.17 -13.73
CA THR A 515 -18.66 -2.90 -12.99
C THR A 515 -19.00 -4.23 -13.64
N THR A 516 -19.54 -5.15 -12.83
CA THR A 516 -20.05 -6.44 -13.27
C THR A 516 -21.24 -6.85 -12.41
N THR A 517 -22.04 -7.82 -12.87
CA THR A 517 -23.14 -8.38 -12.08
C THR A 517 -22.77 -9.76 -11.54
N ALA A 518 -23.23 -10.08 -10.33
CA ALA A 518 -23.11 -11.44 -9.77
C ALA A 518 -24.10 -12.42 -10.46
N PRO A 519 -23.73 -13.74 -10.58
CA PRO A 519 -22.44 -14.31 -10.26
C PRO A 519 -21.35 -13.94 -11.26
N THR A 520 -20.12 -13.77 -10.79
CA THR A 520 -18.96 -13.48 -11.63
C THR A 520 -17.74 -14.25 -11.17
N THR A 521 -16.66 -14.23 -11.95
CA THR A 521 -15.37 -14.87 -11.63
C THR A 521 -14.22 -13.91 -11.95
N GLY A 522 -13.02 -14.25 -11.51
CA GLY A 522 -11.80 -13.47 -11.74
C GLY A 522 -11.60 -12.39 -10.65
N PRO A 523 -10.69 -11.46 -10.84
CA PRO A 523 -10.46 -10.38 -9.90
C PRO A 523 -11.76 -9.57 -9.70
N ALA A 524 -12.25 -9.48 -8.46
CA ALA A 524 -13.51 -8.81 -8.16
C ALA A 524 -13.42 -7.99 -6.87
N LEU A 525 -14.18 -6.90 -6.83
CA LEU A 525 -14.31 -6.00 -5.70
C LEU A 525 -15.77 -5.99 -5.24
N THR A 526 -15.99 -6.02 -3.93
CA THR A 526 -17.32 -5.86 -3.31
C THR A 526 -17.25 -4.82 -2.20
N GLN A 527 -18.38 -4.17 -1.93
CA GLN A 527 -18.50 -3.09 -0.97
C GLN A 527 -19.54 -3.42 0.10
N PHE A 528 -19.21 -3.08 1.35
CA PHE A 528 -20.08 -3.26 2.50
C PHE A 528 -20.07 -1.95 3.31
N ASP A 529 -21.23 -1.32 3.48
CA ASP A 529 -21.35 -0.02 4.12
C ASP A 529 -21.95 -0.14 5.53
N PRO A 530 -21.11 -0.03 6.58
CA PRO A 530 -21.59 -0.05 7.97
C PRO A 530 -22.26 1.26 8.41
N ASP A 531 -22.26 2.31 7.56
CA ASP A 531 -22.79 3.64 7.89
C ASP A 531 -22.12 4.24 9.16
N LEU A 532 -20.80 4.06 9.27
CA LEU A 532 -20.02 4.46 10.45
C LEU A 532 -18.93 5.49 10.17
N GLY A 533 -18.56 5.71 8.92
CA GLY A 533 -17.50 6.63 8.52
C GLY A 533 -17.83 7.34 7.22
N ASP A 534 -17.15 8.45 7.00
CA ASP A 534 -17.19 9.18 5.73
C ASP A 534 -16.03 8.72 4.85
N ASP A 535 -16.20 8.84 3.55
CA ASP A 535 -15.10 8.66 2.60
C ASP A 535 -14.02 9.73 2.82
N ASP A 536 -12.77 9.35 2.61
CA ASP A 536 -11.61 10.24 2.80
C ASP A 536 -11.71 11.49 1.94
N GLN A 537 -11.79 12.62 2.59
CA GLN A 537 -11.87 13.92 1.92
C GLN A 537 -10.52 14.65 1.87
N ASP A 538 -9.59 14.35 2.77
CA ASP A 538 -8.27 14.96 2.83
C ASP A 538 -7.20 13.98 3.38
N ASN A 539 -5.93 14.40 3.41
CA ASN A 539 -4.80 13.59 3.88
C ASN A 539 -4.65 13.56 5.40
N ARG A 540 -5.75 13.48 6.14
CA ARG A 540 -5.76 13.30 7.60
C ARG A 540 -6.46 12.01 7.98
N PRO A 541 -6.06 11.39 9.10
CA PRO A 541 -6.77 10.24 9.61
C PRO A 541 -8.24 10.54 9.86
N SER A 542 -9.11 9.70 9.36
CA SER A 542 -10.53 9.73 9.72
C SER A 542 -10.71 9.56 11.23
N PRO A 543 -11.76 10.11 11.82
CA PRO A 543 -12.10 9.78 13.20
C PRO A 543 -12.20 8.26 13.37
N LYS A 544 -11.65 7.73 14.46
CA LYS A 544 -11.73 6.31 14.75
C LYS A 544 -13.19 5.87 14.83
N THR A 545 -13.56 4.95 13.98
CA THR A 545 -14.88 4.31 13.90
C THR A 545 -14.74 2.80 14.11
N LEU A 546 -15.74 2.03 13.78
CA LEU A 546 -15.67 0.58 13.70
C LEU A 546 -15.92 0.11 12.26
N ALA A 547 -15.82 1.00 11.28
CA ALA A 547 -16.11 0.68 9.88
C ALA A 547 -15.20 -0.43 9.36
N HIS A 548 -13.91 -0.38 9.72
CA HIS A 548 -12.93 -1.41 9.38
C HIS A 548 -13.32 -2.83 9.84
N ASP A 549 -13.94 -2.94 11.02
CA ASP A 549 -14.21 -4.23 11.65
C ASP A 549 -15.65 -4.73 11.44
N ALA A 550 -16.62 -3.82 11.36
CA ALA A 550 -18.04 -4.16 11.42
C ALA A 550 -18.52 -5.12 10.32
N PRO A 551 -18.18 -4.99 9.04
CA PRO A 551 -18.72 -5.88 8.00
C PRO A 551 -18.26 -7.32 8.12
N ARG A 552 -17.15 -7.59 8.82
CA ARG A 552 -16.57 -8.92 8.98
C ARG A 552 -17.54 -9.92 9.60
N HIS A 553 -18.43 -9.45 10.47
CA HIS A 553 -19.44 -10.26 11.15
C HIS A 553 -20.77 -10.36 10.37
N TRP A 554 -20.85 -9.79 9.18
CA TRP A 554 -22.08 -9.85 8.40
C TRP A 554 -22.22 -11.17 7.66
N GLU A 555 -23.44 -11.71 7.66
CA GLU A 555 -23.72 -12.97 6.97
C GLU A 555 -23.43 -12.84 5.46
N GLY A 556 -23.68 -11.68 4.85
CA GLY A 556 -23.35 -11.42 3.46
C GLY A 556 -21.85 -11.56 3.15
N VAL A 557 -20.98 -11.06 4.04
CA VAL A 557 -19.51 -11.19 3.93
C VAL A 557 -19.09 -12.64 4.13
N THR A 558 -19.60 -13.28 5.19
CA THR A 558 -19.28 -14.67 5.51
C THR A 558 -19.67 -15.62 4.37
N ARG A 559 -20.91 -15.53 3.85
CA ARG A 559 -21.40 -16.35 2.73
C ARG A 559 -20.61 -16.11 1.45
N GLN A 560 -20.28 -14.84 1.17
CA GLN A 560 -19.49 -14.51 -0.01
C GLN A 560 -18.08 -15.11 0.07
N THR A 561 -17.42 -15.02 1.23
CA THR A 561 -16.12 -15.65 1.47
C THR A 561 -16.18 -17.16 1.31
N LEU A 562 -17.15 -17.81 1.97
CA LEU A 562 -17.37 -19.26 1.86
C LEU A 562 -17.61 -19.70 0.41
N ARG A 563 -18.43 -18.94 -0.32
CA ARG A 563 -18.75 -19.24 -1.73
C ARG A 563 -17.54 -19.09 -2.64
N PHE A 564 -16.74 -18.04 -2.43
CA PHE A 564 -15.56 -17.78 -3.24
C PHE A 564 -14.45 -18.82 -3.02
N LEU A 565 -14.27 -19.27 -1.78
CA LEU A 565 -13.24 -20.25 -1.39
C LEU A 565 -13.72 -21.69 -1.47
N ASP A 566 -14.97 -21.97 -1.87
CA ASP A 566 -15.54 -23.30 -1.97
C ASP A 566 -14.67 -24.22 -2.86
N PRO A 567 -14.16 -25.35 -2.34
CA PRO A 567 -13.34 -26.27 -3.13
C PRO A 567 -14.02 -26.83 -4.37
N SER A 568 -15.34 -26.98 -4.33
CA SER A 568 -16.12 -27.61 -5.40
C SER A 568 -16.36 -26.69 -6.61
N ASP A 569 -16.32 -25.37 -6.39
CA ASP A 569 -16.58 -24.37 -7.44
C ASP A 569 -15.93 -23.01 -7.06
N PRO A 570 -14.60 -22.96 -7.00
CA PRO A 570 -13.88 -21.83 -6.45
C PRO A 570 -13.90 -20.59 -7.36
N GLY A 571 -13.66 -19.42 -6.77
CA GLY A 571 -13.51 -18.15 -7.47
C GLY A 571 -14.81 -17.50 -7.93
N HIS A 572 -15.97 -18.07 -7.60
CA HIS A 572 -17.27 -17.47 -7.90
C HIS A 572 -17.66 -16.44 -6.84
N VAL A 573 -17.91 -15.22 -7.29
CA VAL A 573 -18.40 -14.12 -6.46
C VAL A 573 -19.91 -14.00 -6.62
N GLU A 574 -20.63 -14.13 -5.52
CA GLU A 574 -22.06 -13.90 -5.43
C GLU A 574 -22.36 -12.69 -4.55
N HIS A 575 -23.50 -12.06 -4.77
CA HIS A 575 -23.98 -10.93 -3.97
C HIS A 575 -25.13 -11.38 -3.08
N PHE A 576 -24.92 -11.37 -1.76
CA PHE A 576 -25.86 -11.94 -0.80
C PHE A 576 -26.80 -10.91 -0.15
N CYS A 577 -26.79 -9.66 -0.56
CA CYS A 577 -27.67 -8.62 -0.06
C CYS A 577 -28.89 -8.37 -0.99
N GLY A 578 -29.16 -9.28 -1.93
CA GLY A 578 -30.28 -9.20 -2.83
C GLY A 578 -30.15 -8.13 -3.92
N ALA A 579 -31.21 -7.38 -4.19
CA ALA A 579 -31.26 -6.37 -5.24
C ALA A 579 -30.73 -4.99 -4.81
N ALA A 580 -30.25 -4.85 -3.58
CA ALA A 580 -29.70 -3.61 -3.04
C ALA A 580 -28.25 -3.82 -2.61
N ALA A 581 -27.48 -2.73 -2.47
CA ALA A 581 -26.14 -2.79 -1.92
C ALA A 581 -26.13 -3.33 -0.49
N CYS A 582 -25.00 -3.87 -0.07
CA CYS A 582 -24.80 -4.36 1.29
C CYS A 582 -24.57 -3.21 2.26
N THR A 583 -25.47 -3.02 3.21
CA THR A 583 -25.42 -1.92 4.20
C THR A 583 -25.69 -2.45 5.61
N ALA A 584 -25.50 -1.62 6.64
CA ALA A 584 -25.83 -1.96 8.03
C ALA A 584 -27.29 -2.39 8.22
N THR A 585 -28.21 -1.92 7.38
CA THR A 585 -29.64 -2.31 7.38
C THR A 585 -29.94 -3.49 6.44
N ASN A 586 -28.99 -3.90 5.65
CA ASN A 586 -29.06 -5.04 4.71
C ASN A 586 -27.72 -5.80 4.69
N PRO A 587 -27.32 -6.46 5.81
CA PRO A 587 -26.02 -7.11 5.93
C PRO A 587 -25.92 -8.48 5.24
N GLY A 588 -26.90 -8.88 4.47
CA GLY A 588 -27.10 -10.19 3.90
C GLY A 588 -28.11 -11.01 4.69
N ASP A 589 -29.07 -11.61 4.02
CA ASP A 589 -30.06 -12.44 4.69
C ASP A 589 -29.43 -13.72 5.24
N PRO A 590 -29.79 -14.15 6.46
CA PRO A 590 -29.46 -15.50 6.93
C PRO A 590 -30.09 -16.54 5.96
N PRO A 591 -29.54 -17.75 5.88
CA PRO A 591 -29.99 -18.80 4.96
C PRO A 591 -31.42 -19.23 5.17
#